data_0b8ea873405192f8e677c4bafd1af828
#
_entry.id   0b8ea873405192f8e677c4bafd1af828
#
_cell.length_a   1.000
_cell.length_b   1.000
_cell.length_c   1.000
_cell.angle_alpha   90.00
_cell.angle_beta   90.00
_cell.angle_gamma   90.00
#
_symmetry.space_group_name_H-M   'P 1'
#
loop_
_entity.id
_entity.type
_entity.pdbx_description
1 polymer ?
#
loop_
_entity_poly.entity_id
_entity_poly.type
_entity_poly.pdbx_seq_one_letter_code
_entity_poly.pdbx_strand_id
1 'polypeptide(L)'
;MISSCKTVIQTDEFFRETSPHGNLQYPFAFYLEDIWDFDFHRMDWHWHPELEFLVVQKGTIHCSVGIRQFDLEQGYGLFINRSILHRFEADNHAIIPNIVFSPVFLAAEQTGIYQDFIHPLVNAAIPFQIFSPEVSWQKNILDNLDSVFELQKQPSSSRLLTISLLFHLWNTLFEHLQDISGTSVRRTDMAQTKLQLM
;
A
#
# COMPACT_ATOMS: atom_id res chain seq x y z
N MET A 1 8.22 -7.94 16.83
CA MET A 1 8.11 -6.92 17.90
C MET A 1 7.00 -5.98 17.47
N ILE A 2 5.92 -5.92 18.25
CA ILE A 2 4.86 -4.92 18.04
C ILE A 2 5.49 -3.57 18.38
N SER A 3 5.57 -2.66 17.41
CA SER A 3 6.13 -1.33 17.59
C SER A 3 5.29 -0.55 18.62
N SER A 4 5.95 0.24 19.45
CA SER A 4 5.29 1.17 20.37
C SER A 4 4.37 2.11 19.60
N CYS A 5 3.23 2.45 20.21
CA CYS A 5 2.25 3.42 19.69
C CYS A 5 2.97 4.65 19.11
N LYS A 6 2.96 4.79 17.78
CA LYS A 6 3.40 6.00 17.12
C LYS A 6 2.25 7.00 17.23
N THR A 7 2.51 8.19 17.72
CA THR A 7 1.53 9.28 17.78
C THR A 7 1.68 10.26 16.60
N VAL A 8 2.79 10.17 15.88
CA VAL A 8 3.11 11.05 14.75
C VAL A 8 3.94 10.28 13.72
N ILE A 9 3.65 10.46 12.45
CA ILE A 9 4.53 10.04 11.36
C ILE A 9 5.69 11.04 11.27
N GLN A 10 6.92 10.55 11.38
CA GLN A 10 8.13 11.40 11.27
C GLN A 10 8.47 11.61 9.81
N THR A 11 8.45 12.86 9.35
CA THR A 11 8.76 13.23 7.97
C THR A 11 9.87 14.27 7.87
N ASP A 12 10.51 14.36 6.71
CA ASP A 12 11.36 15.47 6.34
C ASP A 12 10.55 16.67 5.81
N GLU A 13 11.22 17.73 5.36
CA GLU A 13 10.61 18.95 4.82
C GLU A 13 9.80 18.74 3.52
N PHE A 14 9.94 17.57 2.87
CA PHE A 14 9.21 17.16 1.67
C PHE A 14 8.13 16.11 1.93
N PHE A 15 7.74 15.93 3.20
CA PHE A 15 6.78 14.91 3.65
C PHE A 15 7.23 13.46 3.43
N ARG A 16 8.51 13.22 3.16
CA ARG A 16 9.01 11.85 3.09
C ARG A 16 9.14 11.29 4.49
N GLU A 17 8.56 10.11 4.71
CA GLU A 17 8.74 9.41 5.99
C GLU A 17 10.20 9.05 6.20
N THR A 18 10.71 9.35 7.41
CA THR A 18 12.11 9.12 7.78
C THR A 18 12.31 7.81 8.54
N SER A 19 11.23 7.21 9.02
CA SER A 19 11.27 5.92 9.69
C SER A 19 11.46 4.80 8.67
N PRO A 20 12.43 3.88 8.84
CA PRO A 20 12.62 2.78 7.90
C PRO A 20 11.54 1.71 8.09
N HIS A 21 11.02 1.17 7.00
CA HIS A 21 10.12 0.02 6.96
C HIS A 21 10.91 -1.28 6.76
N GLY A 22 11.25 -1.94 7.87
CA GLY A 22 12.14 -3.10 7.84
C GLY A 22 13.62 -2.72 7.78
N ASN A 23 14.43 -3.54 7.10
CA ASN A 23 15.86 -3.32 6.94
C ASN A 23 16.37 -3.91 5.60
N LEU A 24 17.64 -3.69 5.26
CA LEU A 24 18.22 -4.17 3.99
C LEU A 24 18.10 -5.68 3.76
N GLN A 25 18.09 -6.49 4.81
CA GLN A 25 17.99 -7.95 4.70
C GLN A 25 16.53 -8.44 4.66
N TYR A 26 15.63 -7.63 5.18
CA TYR A 26 14.20 -7.91 5.24
C TYR A 26 13.42 -6.60 5.13
N PRO A 27 13.28 -6.06 3.89
CA PRO A 27 12.67 -4.76 3.64
C PRO A 27 11.13 -4.86 3.65
N PHE A 28 10.59 -5.26 4.81
CA PHE A 28 9.18 -5.50 5.09
C PHE A 28 8.88 -5.09 6.52
N ALA A 29 7.77 -4.42 6.73
CA ALA A 29 7.23 -4.08 8.03
C ALA A 29 5.73 -4.40 8.09
N PHE A 30 5.27 -4.78 9.27
CA PHE A 30 3.86 -4.95 9.61
C PHE A 30 3.53 -4.03 10.77
N TYR A 31 2.42 -3.33 10.64
CA TYR A 31 1.87 -2.45 11.67
C TYR A 31 0.42 -2.85 11.97
N LEU A 32 0.03 -2.67 13.22
CA LEU A 32 -1.35 -2.75 13.67
C LEU A 32 -1.63 -1.44 14.40
N GLU A 33 -2.32 -0.55 13.74
CA GLU A 33 -2.49 0.82 14.19
C GLU A 33 -3.96 1.16 14.41
N ASP A 34 -4.23 1.99 15.39
CA ASP A 34 -5.50 2.68 15.55
C ASP A 34 -5.27 4.15 15.18
N ILE A 35 -5.94 4.62 14.14
CA ILE A 35 -5.80 6.02 13.69
C ILE A 35 -6.15 6.99 14.80
N TRP A 36 -7.07 6.61 15.70
CA TRP A 36 -7.48 7.44 16.84
C TRP A 36 -6.36 7.73 17.83
N ASP A 37 -5.34 6.89 17.90
CA ASP A 37 -4.20 7.06 18.80
C ASP A 37 -3.15 8.06 18.29
N PHE A 38 -3.25 8.47 17.02
CA PHE A 38 -2.36 9.49 16.45
C PHE A 38 -2.80 10.90 16.87
N ASP A 39 -1.86 11.83 16.91
CA ASP A 39 -2.12 13.23 17.20
C ASP A 39 -3.16 13.79 16.21
N PHE A 40 -4.18 14.46 16.74
CA PHE A 40 -5.33 14.95 15.96
C PHE A 40 -6.10 13.85 15.22
N HIS A 41 -6.00 12.59 15.68
CA HIS A 41 -6.68 11.41 15.11
C HIS A 41 -6.39 11.22 13.63
N ARG A 42 -5.13 11.40 13.27
CA ARG A 42 -4.69 11.27 11.88
C ARG A 42 -3.23 10.85 11.75
N MET A 43 -2.97 10.03 10.75
CA MET A 43 -1.64 9.84 10.17
C MET A 43 -1.47 10.93 9.11
N ASP A 44 -0.71 11.99 9.43
CA ASP A 44 -0.63 13.19 8.60
C ASP A 44 0.09 12.93 7.26
N TRP A 45 0.06 13.91 6.37
CA TRP A 45 0.64 13.80 5.04
C TRP A 45 2.05 13.25 5.06
N HIS A 46 2.25 12.13 4.37
CA HIS A 46 3.55 11.51 4.18
C HIS A 46 3.59 10.70 2.89
N TRP A 47 4.79 10.33 2.48
CA TRP A 47 5.05 9.39 1.40
C TRP A 47 6.34 8.61 1.71
N HIS A 48 6.45 7.42 1.15
CA HIS A 48 7.62 6.56 1.26
C HIS A 48 7.86 5.80 -0.05
N PRO A 49 9.09 5.30 -0.33
CA PRO A 49 9.43 4.61 -1.58
C PRO A 49 8.93 3.17 -1.64
N GLU A 50 8.34 2.66 -0.60
CA GLU A 50 7.78 1.32 -0.48
C GLU A 50 6.35 1.27 -1.03
N LEU A 51 5.85 0.03 -1.19
CA LEU A 51 4.44 -0.29 -1.44
C LEU A 51 3.73 -0.46 -0.10
N GLU A 52 2.48 -0.02 -0.03
CA GLU A 52 1.65 -0.19 1.16
C GLU A 52 0.36 -0.93 0.83
N PHE A 53 -0.05 -1.83 1.72
CA PHE A 53 -1.35 -2.47 1.70
C PHE A 53 -1.95 -2.42 3.10
N LEU A 54 -3.19 -1.97 3.19
CA LEU A 54 -3.95 -1.93 4.44
C LEU A 54 -5.34 -2.51 4.28
N VAL A 55 -5.94 -2.90 5.40
CA VAL A 55 -7.37 -3.27 5.50
C VAL A 55 -7.97 -2.52 6.69
N VAL A 56 -9.18 -2.01 6.53
CA VAL A 56 -9.93 -1.43 7.65
C VAL A 56 -10.55 -2.60 8.43
N GLN A 57 -9.89 -3.00 9.51
CA GLN A 57 -10.38 -4.10 10.36
C GLN A 57 -11.54 -3.66 11.26
N LYS A 58 -11.59 -2.37 11.62
CA LYS A 58 -12.65 -1.80 12.45
C LYS A 58 -12.80 -0.31 12.15
N GLY A 59 -14.04 0.18 12.13
CA GLY A 59 -14.36 1.59 11.96
C GLY A 59 -14.38 2.03 10.50
N THR A 60 -14.17 3.32 10.29
CA THR A 60 -14.08 3.97 8.99
C THR A 60 -12.91 4.94 9.00
N ILE A 61 -12.16 4.99 7.92
CA ILE A 61 -11.07 5.96 7.73
C ILE A 61 -11.37 6.89 6.54
N HIS A 62 -11.01 8.14 6.69
CA HIS A 62 -11.02 9.15 5.63
C HIS A 62 -9.65 9.18 4.97
N CYS A 63 -9.58 8.75 3.74
CA CYS A 63 -8.34 8.66 2.97
C CYS A 63 -8.16 9.86 2.07
N SER A 64 -6.97 10.45 2.10
CA SER A 64 -6.50 11.40 1.08
C SER A 64 -5.27 10.80 0.41
N VAL A 65 -5.36 10.46 -0.88
CA VAL A 65 -4.28 9.83 -1.66
C VAL A 65 -4.06 10.62 -2.94
N GLY A 66 -2.92 11.29 -3.06
CA GLY A 66 -2.67 12.27 -4.10
C GLY A 66 -3.74 13.37 -4.07
N ILE A 67 -4.52 13.48 -5.15
CA ILE A 67 -5.61 14.46 -5.27
C ILE A 67 -7.00 13.87 -4.98
N ARG A 68 -7.07 12.59 -4.60
CA ARG A 68 -8.34 11.89 -4.35
C ARG A 68 -8.63 11.84 -2.86
N GLN A 69 -9.92 11.99 -2.53
CA GLN A 69 -10.45 11.79 -1.19
C GLN A 69 -11.61 10.82 -1.24
N PHE A 70 -11.65 9.89 -0.31
CA PHE A 70 -12.68 8.87 -0.21
C PHE A 70 -12.67 8.24 1.19
N ASP A 71 -13.77 7.62 1.56
CA ASP A 71 -13.90 6.87 2.80
C ASP A 71 -13.68 5.39 2.53
N LEU A 72 -13.05 4.72 3.49
CA LEU A 72 -12.96 3.27 3.53
C LEU A 72 -13.63 2.76 4.79
N GLU A 73 -14.62 1.92 4.60
CA GLU A 73 -15.36 1.27 5.67
C GLU A 73 -14.71 -0.06 6.06
N GLN A 74 -15.14 -0.59 7.21
CA GLN A 74 -14.73 -1.90 7.67
C GLN A 74 -14.90 -2.99 6.61
N GLY A 75 -13.86 -3.80 6.42
CA GLY A 75 -13.78 -4.88 5.43
C GLY A 75 -13.20 -4.45 4.08
N TYR A 76 -13.08 -3.15 3.81
CA TYR A 76 -12.39 -2.66 2.62
C TYR A 76 -10.88 -2.60 2.83
N GLY A 77 -10.13 -2.68 1.74
CA GLY A 77 -8.68 -2.51 1.75
C GLY A 77 -8.19 -1.51 0.73
N LEU A 78 -6.93 -1.17 0.84
CA LEU A 78 -6.26 -0.20 -0.01
C LEU A 78 -4.84 -0.67 -0.33
N PHE A 79 -4.47 -0.56 -1.59
CA PHE A 79 -3.10 -0.56 -2.06
C PHE A 79 -2.69 0.86 -2.39
N ILE A 80 -1.52 1.29 -1.91
CA ILE A 80 -0.88 2.55 -2.28
C ILE A 80 0.45 2.22 -2.95
N ASN A 81 0.64 2.79 -4.15
CA ASN A 81 1.87 2.62 -4.90
C ASN A 81 2.99 3.47 -4.29
N ARG A 82 4.23 3.15 -4.63
CA ARG A 82 5.42 3.84 -4.14
C ARG A 82 5.36 5.36 -4.39
N SER A 83 5.89 6.12 -3.44
CA SER A 83 6.08 7.58 -3.55
C SER A 83 4.79 8.38 -3.80
N ILE A 84 3.65 7.84 -3.42
CA ILE A 84 2.37 8.54 -3.47
C ILE A 84 2.13 9.23 -2.14
N LEU A 85 1.92 10.55 -2.18
CA LEU A 85 1.57 11.33 -1.00
C LEU A 85 0.18 10.93 -0.50
N HIS A 86 0.07 10.59 0.78
CA HIS A 86 -1.18 10.13 1.36
C HIS A 86 -1.33 10.53 2.82
N ARG A 87 -2.56 10.43 3.34
CA ARG A 87 -2.96 10.75 4.71
C ARG A 87 -4.21 9.99 5.07
N PHE A 88 -4.32 9.59 6.35
CA PHE A 88 -5.50 8.92 6.91
C PHE A 88 -5.99 9.67 8.15
N GLU A 89 -7.32 9.76 8.28
CA GLU A 89 -7.98 10.38 9.43
C GLU A 89 -9.15 9.50 9.88
N ALA A 90 -9.57 9.64 11.13
CA ALA A 90 -10.73 8.93 11.63
C ALA A 90 -11.48 9.79 12.67
N ASP A 91 -12.82 9.74 12.63
CA ASP A 91 -13.68 10.41 13.60
C ASP A 91 -13.85 9.61 14.91
N ASN A 92 -13.46 8.33 14.89
CA ASN A 92 -13.51 7.39 16.02
C ASN A 92 -12.39 6.37 15.88
N HIS A 93 -12.27 5.44 16.84
CA HIS A 93 -11.33 4.34 16.76
C HIS A 93 -11.46 3.58 15.43
N ALA A 94 -10.40 3.56 14.66
CA ALA A 94 -10.31 2.85 13.39
C ALA A 94 -9.02 2.04 13.34
N ILE A 95 -9.16 0.70 13.35
CA ILE A 95 -8.03 -0.22 13.39
C ILE A 95 -7.68 -0.64 11.97
N ILE A 96 -6.43 -0.37 11.59
CA ILE A 96 -5.87 -0.69 10.28
C ILE A 96 -4.59 -1.52 10.41
N PRO A 97 -4.65 -2.85 10.32
CA PRO A 97 -3.45 -3.61 10.00
C PRO A 97 -2.93 -3.19 8.62
N ASN A 98 -1.62 -2.96 8.53
CA ASN A 98 -0.99 -2.62 7.26
C ASN A 98 0.39 -3.28 7.13
N ILE A 99 0.81 -3.50 5.88
CA ILE A 99 2.16 -3.93 5.52
C ILE A 99 2.78 -2.92 4.58
N VAL A 100 4.04 -2.60 4.84
CA VAL A 100 4.86 -1.73 4.01
C VAL A 100 6.13 -2.48 3.61
N PHE A 101 6.40 -2.58 2.31
CA PHE A 101 7.58 -3.31 1.84
C PHE A 101 8.15 -2.75 0.54
N SER A 102 9.46 -2.86 0.40
CA SER A 102 10.14 -2.48 -0.84
C SER A 102 9.80 -3.46 -1.97
N PRO A 103 9.56 -3.00 -3.21
CA PRO A 103 9.35 -3.87 -4.37
C PRO A 103 10.47 -4.90 -4.57
N VAL A 104 11.71 -4.56 -4.21
CA VAL A 104 12.85 -5.48 -4.31
C VAL A 104 12.77 -6.67 -3.35
N PHE A 105 11.84 -6.65 -2.41
CA PHE A 105 11.57 -7.79 -1.55
C PHE A 105 10.93 -8.96 -2.33
N LEU A 106 10.19 -8.66 -3.38
CA LEU A 106 9.65 -9.68 -4.29
C LEU A 106 10.73 -10.23 -5.23
N ALA A 107 11.48 -9.37 -5.89
CA ALA A 107 12.59 -9.79 -6.75
C ALA A 107 13.59 -8.65 -6.93
N ALA A 108 14.86 -9.00 -7.12
CA ALA A 108 15.90 -8.01 -7.40
C ALA A 108 15.68 -7.34 -8.76
N GLU A 109 15.93 -6.05 -8.86
CA GLU A 109 15.67 -5.22 -10.06
C GLU A 109 16.28 -5.76 -11.35
N GLN A 110 17.40 -6.48 -11.26
CA GLN A 110 18.11 -7.02 -12.42
C GLN A 110 17.52 -8.34 -12.95
N THR A 111 16.50 -8.88 -12.28
CA THR A 111 15.87 -10.16 -12.68
C THR A 111 14.75 -9.95 -13.69
N GLY A 112 14.53 -10.95 -14.57
CA GLY A 112 13.38 -10.96 -15.48
C GLY A 112 12.05 -10.88 -14.73
N ILE A 113 11.93 -11.53 -13.56
CA ILE A 113 10.73 -11.45 -12.74
C ILE A 113 10.41 -10.00 -12.35
N TYR A 114 11.42 -9.24 -11.93
CA TYR A 114 11.21 -7.83 -11.59
C TYR A 114 10.79 -7.02 -12.82
N GLN A 115 11.53 -7.17 -13.92
CA GLN A 115 11.30 -6.38 -15.14
C GLN A 115 9.95 -6.67 -15.79
N ASP A 116 9.52 -7.93 -15.80
CA ASP A 116 8.31 -8.35 -16.51
C ASP A 116 7.05 -8.22 -15.67
N PHE A 117 7.13 -8.38 -14.34
CA PHE A 117 5.95 -8.50 -13.47
C PHE A 117 5.87 -7.47 -12.35
N ILE A 118 6.98 -6.85 -11.93
CA ILE A 118 6.98 -5.88 -10.82
C ILE A 118 7.11 -4.46 -11.35
N HIS A 119 8.14 -4.21 -12.15
CA HIS A 119 8.42 -2.88 -12.71
C HIS A 119 7.23 -2.25 -13.44
N PRO A 120 6.44 -2.96 -14.28
CA PRO A 120 5.33 -2.35 -14.99
C PRO A 120 4.26 -1.76 -14.06
N LEU A 121 3.91 -2.47 -12.98
CA LEU A 121 2.89 -2.02 -12.04
C LEU A 121 3.41 -0.93 -11.09
N VAL A 122 4.64 -1.09 -10.61
CA VAL A 122 5.29 -0.13 -9.69
C VAL A 122 5.48 1.24 -10.35
N ASN A 123 5.72 1.27 -11.66
CA ASN A 123 5.88 2.51 -12.44
C ASN A 123 4.63 2.88 -13.26
N ALA A 124 3.52 2.17 -13.06
CA ALA A 124 2.26 2.52 -13.70
C ALA A 124 1.68 3.83 -13.15
N ALA A 125 0.84 4.48 -13.95
CA ALA A 125 0.07 5.64 -13.52
C ALA A 125 -1.13 5.26 -12.61
N ILE A 126 -0.94 4.24 -11.76
CA ILE A 126 -1.92 3.76 -10.80
C ILE A 126 -1.42 4.14 -9.41
N PRO A 127 -1.92 5.25 -8.82
CA PRO A 127 -1.46 5.70 -7.52
C PRO A 127 -1.95 4.80 -6.38
N PHE A 128 -3.13 4.23 -6.50
CA PHE A 128 -3.74 3.35 -5.52
C PHE A 128 -4.83 2.46 -6.13
N GLN A 129 -5.24 1.42 -5.41
CA GLN A 129 -6.36 0.56 -5.72
C GLN A 129 -7.16 0.25 -4.45
N ILE A 130 -8.46 0.52 -4.48
CA ILE A 130 -9.38 0.12 -3.40
C ILE A 130 -9.80 -1.34 -3.64
N PHE A 131 -9.85 -2.12 -2.57
CA PHE A 131 -10.35 -3.49 -2.58
C PHE A 131 -11.70 -3.56 -1.85
N SER A 132 -12.72 -4.00 -2.60
CA SER A 132 -14.07 -4.28 -2.07
C SER A 132 -14.23 -5.78 -1.78
N PRO A 133 -14.82 -6.16 -0.65
CA PRO A 133 -15.14 -7.57 -0.37
C PRO A 133 -16.21 -8.15 -1.31
N GLU A 134 -16.91 -7.31 -2.06
CA GLU A 134 -17.98 -7.71 -2.98
C GLU A 134 -17.46 -8.14 -4.35
N VAL A 135 -16.22 -7.78 -4.70
CA VAL A 135 -15.59 -8.11 -5.97
C VAL A 135 -14.66 -9.30 -5.78
N SER A 136 -14.91 -10.39 -6.47
CA SER A 136 -14.27 -11.68 -6.23
C SER A 136 -12.74 -11.65 -6.17
N TRP A 137 -12.06 -11.04 -7.15
CA TRP A 137 -10.59 -10.98 -7.15
C TRP A 137 -10.04 -10.04 -6.07
N GLN A 138 -10.77 -8.97 -5.75
CA GLN A 138 -10.40 -8.04 -4.67
C GLN A 138 -10.57 -8.70 -3.31
N LYS A 139 -11.62 -9.50 -3.14
CA LYS A 139 -11.79 -10.33 -1.95
C LYS A 139 -10.64 -11.31 -1.77
N ASN A 140 -10.13 -11.93 -2.84
CA ASN A 140 -8.95 -12.79 -2.75
C ASN A 140 -7.72 -12.02 -2.24
N ILE A 141 -7.55 -10.75 -2.64
CA ILE A 141 -6.50 -9.87 -2.10
C ILE A 141 -6.70 -9.67 -0.59
N LEU A 142 -7.93 -9.33 -0.16
CA LEU A 142 -8.25 -9.12 1.25
C LEU A 142 -8.00 -10.38 2.10
N ASP A 143 -8.45 -11.56 1.63
CA ASP A 143 -8.23 -12.84 2.32
C ASP A 143 -6.73 -13.20 2.43
N ASN A 144 -5.95 -12.83 1.41
CA ASN A 144 -4.50 -13.01 1.42
C ASN A 144 -3.83 -12.02 2.41
N LEU A 145 -4.24 -10.76 2.45
CA LEU A 145 -3.77 -9.77 3.42
C LEU A 145 -4.06 -10.23 4.85
N ASP A 146 -5.26 -10.72 5.14
CA ASP A 146 -5.61 -11.26 6.44
C ASP A 146 -4.66 -12.41 6.83
N SER A 147 -4.34 -13.29 5.88
CA SER A 147 -3.38 -14.39 6.10
C SER A 147 -1.97 -13.87 6.43
N VAL A 148 -1.52 -12.81 5.75
CA VAL A 148 -0.25 -12.15 6.03
C VAL A 148 -0.29 -11.53 7.43
N PHE A 149 -1.33 -10.80 7.78
CA PHE A 149 -1.45 -10.13 9.08
C PHE A 149 -1.47 -11.13 10.23
N GLU A 150 -2.23 -12.22 10.13
CA GLU A 150 -2.27 -13.27 11.16
C GLU A 150 -0.91 -13.95 11.33
N LEU A 151 -0.18 -14.16 10.24
CA LEU A 151 1.17 -14.70 10.31
C LEU A 151 2.13 -13.77 11.06
N GLN A 152 2.02 -12.44 10.87
CA GLN A 152 2.90 -11.46 11.55
C GLN A 152 2.61 -11.33 13.06
N LYS A 153 1.43 -11.68 13.51
CA LYS A 153 1.08 -11.67 14.94
C LYS A 153 1.74 -12.82 15.72
N GLN A 154 2.28 -13.83 15.04
CA GLN A 154 2.90 -14.98 15.68
C GLN A 154 4.37 -14.70 16.02
N PRO A 155 4.88 -15.19 17.19
CA PRO A 155 6.28 -14.97 17.62
C PRO A 155 7.33 -15.51 16.65
N SER A 156 6.98 -16.52 15.85
CA SER A 156 7.85 -17.20 14.90
C SER A 156 7.32 -17.09 13.48
N SER A 157 7.01 -15.88 13.02
CA SER A 157 6.55 -15.68 11.65
C SER A 157 7.56 -16.23 10.64
N SER A 158 7.11 -17.08 9.72
CA SER A 158 7.95 -17.61 8.66
C SER A 158 8.14 -16.56 7.57
N ARG A 159 9.36 -16.02 7.45
CA ARG A 159 9.72 -15.08 6.36
C ARG A 159 9.46 -15.68 4.98
N LEU A 160 9.71 -16.99 4.82
CA LEU A 160 9.46 -17.68 3.56
C LEU A 160 7.97 -17.74 3.23
N LEU A 161 7.12 -18.00 4.23
CA LEU A 161 5.67 -18.01 4.03
C LEU A 161 5.15 -16.60 3.75
N THR A 162 5.65 -15.59 4.46
CA THR A 162 5.31 -14.18 4.20
C THR A 162 5.58 -13.81 2.73
N ILE A 163 6.79 -14.09 2.23
CA ILE A 163 7.12 -13.73 0.83
C ILE A 163 6.29 -14.54 -0.18
N SER A 164 5.97 -15.79 0.13
CA SER A 164 5.08 -16.62 -0.72
C SER A 164 3.67 -16.01 -0.83
N LEU A 165 3.11 -15.55 0.29
CA LEU A 165 1.82 -14.88 0.31
C LEU A 165 1.87 -13.54 -0.45
N LEU A 166 2.96 -12.78 -0.31
CA LEU A 166 3.15 -11.53 -1.06
C LEU A 166 3.28 -11.76 -2.56
N PHE A 167 3.92 -12.85 -3.01
CA PHE A 167 3.93 -13.21 -4.42
C PHE A 167 2.54 -13.56 -4.95
N HIS A 168 1.75 -14.29 -4.17
CA HIS A 168 0.38 -14.62 -4.56
C HIS A 168 -0.49 -13.36 -4.66
N LEU A 169 -0.41 -12.48 -3.67
CA LEU A 169 -1.07 -11.17 -3.65
C LEU A 169 -0.68 -10.34 -4.88
N TRP A 170 0.63 -10.23 -5.13
CA TRP A 170 1.15 -9.44 -6.24
C TRP A 170 0.72 -9.99 -7.59
N ASN A 171 0.76 -11.32 -7.78
CA ASN A 171 0.29 -11.94 -9.01
C ASN A 171 -1.18 -11.62 -9.29
N THR A 172 -2.04 -11.74 -8.27
CA THR A 172 -3.47 -11.39 -8.40
C THR A 172 -3.66 -9.91 -8.75
N LEU A 173 -2.91 -9.03 -8.12
CA LEU A 173 -2.94 -7.59 -8.40
C LEU A 173 -2.48 -7.29 -9.85
N PHE A 174 -1.37 -7.90 -10.26
CA PHE A 174 -0.79 -7.72 -11.59
C PHE A 174 -1.74 -8.17 -12.69
N GLU A 175 -2.33 -9.36 -12.57
CA GLU A 175 -3.28 -9.89 -13.56
C GLU A 175 -4.48 -8.96 -13.81
N HIS A 176 -4.92 -8.21 -12.79
CA HIS A 176 -6.10 -7.35 -12.90
C HIS A 176 -5.78 -5.88 -13.21
N LEU A 177 -4.56 -5.41 -12.98
CA LEU A 177 -4.19 -4.01 -13.18
C LEU A 177 -3.29 -3.76 -14.40
N GLN A 178 -2.67 -4.78 -14.98
CA GLN A 178 -1.77 -4.61 -16.12
C GLN A 178 -2.44 -3.94 -17.34
N ASP A 179 -3.69 -4.28 -17.63
CA ASP A 179 -4.43 -3.72 -18.77
C ASP A 179 -4.81 -2.26 -18.55
N ILE A 180 -5.06 -1.86 -17.29
CA ILE A 180 -5.38 -0.49 -16.92
C ILE A 180 -4.15 0.40 -17.08
N SER A 181 -2.96 -0.10 -16.74
CA SER A 181 -1.70 0.63 -16.89
C SER A 181 -1.39 0.94 -18.36
N GLY A 182 -1.62 0.00 -19.26
CA GLY A 182 -1.43 0.17 -20.70
C GLY A 182 -2.38 1.20 -21.35
N THR A 183 -3.60 1.32 -20.82
CA THR A 183 -4.61 2.26 -21.34
C THR A 183 -4.46 3.68 -20.78
N SER A 184 -3.98 3.82 -19.53
CA SER A 184 -3.78 5.12 -18.89
C SER A 184 -2.57 5.88 -19.46
N VAL A 185 -1.48 5.19 -19.78
CA VAL A 185 -0.30 5.80 -20.42
C VAL A 185 -0.67 6.43 -21.76
N ARG A 186 -1.49 5.75 -22.58
CA ARG A 186 -1.97 6.32 -23.86
C ARG A 186 -2.88 7.54 -23.70
N ARG A 187 -3.67 7.62 -22.59
CA ARG A 187 -4.53 8.79 -22.33
C ARG A 187 -3.76 9.97 -21.76
N THR A 188 -2.75 9.75 -20.95
CA THR A 188 -1.92 10.81 -20.36
C THR A 188 -1.02 11.46 -21.41
N ASP A 189 -0.43 10.66 -22.30
CA ASP A 189 0.36 11.19 -23.42
C ASP A 189 -0.47 12.04 -24.37
N MET A 190 -1.72 11.64 -24.67
CA MET A 190 -2.63 12.45 -25.50
C MET A 190 -3.08 13.74 -24.80
N ALA A 191 -3.24 13.76 -23.47
CA ALA A 191 -3.63 14.96 -22.73
C ALA A 191 -2.44 15.94 -22.59
N GLN A 192 -1.23 15.44 -22.33
CA GLN A 192 -0.02 16.26 -22.27
C GLN A 192 0.36 16.84 -23.63
N THR A 193 0.23 16.07 -24.71
CA THR A 193 0.47 16.56 -26.07
C THR A 193 -0.52 17.67 -26.46
N LYS A 194 -1.78 17.61 -26.00
CA LYS A 194 -2.74 18.69 -26.23
C LYS A 194 -2.46 19.96 -25.42
N LEU A 195 -1.88 19.85 -24.24
CA LEU A 195 -1.52 21.04 -23.42
C LEU A 195 -0.24 21.73 -23.91
N GLN A 196 0.63 21.04 -24.65
CA GLN A 196 1.85 21.63 -25.22
C GLN A 196 1.61 22.30 -26.58
N LEU A 197 0.42 22.12 -27.19
CA LEU A 197 0.04 22.68 -28.47
C LEU A 197 -0.98 23.83 -28.37
N MET A 198 -1.28 24.30 -27.17
CA MET A 198 -2.09 25.50 -26.86
C MET A 198 -1.23 26.56 -26.16
#